data_0d85c061b62fbe7f86b964a4cebfbbe8
#
_entry.id   0d85c061b62fbe7f86b964a4cebfbbe8
#
_cell.length_a   1.000
_cell.length_b   1.000
_cell.length_c   1.000
_cell.angle_alpha   90.00
_cell.angle_beta   90.00
_cell.angle_gamma   90.00
#
_symmetry.space_group_name_H-M   'P 1'
#
loop_
_entity.id
_entity.type
_entity.pdbx_description
1 polymer ?
#
loop_
_entity_poly.entity_id
_entity_poly.type
_entity_poly.pdbx_seq_one_letter_code
_entity_poly.pdbx_strand_id
1 'polypeptide(L)'
;MSGQKAEQWVRVPLGESLPLYENKHTNEYLTDLQGKSGSNVYDQMRKSDTNVKMVLRVCKYPIVACSWRITNDGDEKLDDITAVANAYFMEQMKQSWQGLLFNILTMLEFGFSVFEIVWAPWPYQGKTYLAPKLQFRQQQSIEDIDAETGLMTQNKRDGSEAKIPFSQLVFFILEQEGDDFRGNSLLRSAYRNWYYKDKFLNQWSIAIERNVGGVPVATLPEKYAAQDNPVRQGLERALKDYITHTTQWISIPEGVKIDFVEGKINDQVLTNAINNMDLGIAKSVLVQFLELGTGGNGGAYALSRNLSDIFIQGLQSVVNQIQTVFDRYVLKPFVDANFGEQDNYPRLKAANLDMARKQANFDNLLKLIGTGSIEIKRQDEQELRRALDFRPLTEEELQEEKTPRAITAGRQ
;
A
#
# COMPACT_ATOMS: atom_id res chain seq x y z
N MET A 1 13.23 -47.35 47.01
CA MET A 1 12.99 -45.92 47.19
C MET A 1 13.95 -45.18 46.27
N SER A 2 13.52 -44.99 45.04
CA SER A 2 14.30 -44.23 44.04
C SER A 2 13.63 -42.88 43.88
N GLY A 3 14.24 -41.86 44.46
CA GLY A 3 13.82 -40.47 44.32
C GLY A 3 14.08 -39.98 42.90
N GLN A 4 13.02 -39.77 42.14
CA GLN A 4 13.08 -39.00 40.91
C GLN A 4 13.45 -37.55 41.32
N LYS A 5 14.64 -37.13 40.98
CA LYS A 5 14.99 -35.72 40.96
C LYS A 5 14.12 -35.05 39.86
N ALA A 6 13.11 -34.32 40.30
CA ALA A 6 12.44 -33.38 39.42
C ALA A 6 13.50 -32.46 38.84
N GLU A 7 13.68 -32.49 37.52
CA GLU A 7 14.45 -31.48 36.82
C GLU A 7 13.82 -30.13 37.14
N GLN A 8 14.51 -29.38 38.00
CA GLN A 8 14.22 -27.96 38.13
C GLN A 8 14.59 -27.31 36.80
N TRP A 9 13.60 -27.19 35.93
CA TRP A 9 13.68 -26.19 34.87
C TRP A 9 13.97 -24.90 35.56
N VAL A 10 15.21 -24.42 35.35
CA VAL A 10 15.56 -23.04 35.68
C VAL A 10 14.50 -22.23 34.96
N ARG A 11 13.51 -21.75 35.69
CA ARG A 11 12.73 -20.63 35.24
C ARG A 11 13.75 -19.52 35.11
N VAL A 12 14.27 -19.32 33.92
CA VAL A 12 14.77 -18.01 33.52
C VAL A 12 13.61 -17.12 33.96
N PRO A 13 13.82 -16.22 34.95
CA PRO A 13 12.79 -15.25 35.22
C PRO A 13 12.46 -14.71 33.85
N LEU A 14 11.21 -14.86 33.42
CA LEU A 14 10.68 -14.08 32.33
C LEU A 14 11.00 -12.67 32.79
N GLY A 15 12.16 -12.15 32.31
CA GLY A 15 12.55 -10.81 32.64
C GLY A 15 11.34 -10.03 32.19
N GLU A 16 10.68 -9.38 33.12
CA GLU A 16 9.89 -8.23 32.75
C GLU A 16 10.87 -7.46 31.88
N SER A 17 10.66 -7.51 30.57
CA SER A 17 11.35 -6.64 29.66
C SER A 17 11.07 -5.27 30.21
N LEU A 18 12.02 -4.73 30.98
CA LEU A 18 11.92 -3.34 31.39
C LEU A 18 11.69 -2.60 30.08
N PRO A 19 10.57 -1.88 29.94
CA PRO A 19 10.37 -1.05 28.76
C PRO A 19 11.63 -0.20 28.66
N LEU A 20 12.46 -0.47 27.66
CA LEU A 20 13.73 0.21 27.44
C LEU A 20 13.56 1.71 27.24
N TYR A 21 12.31 2.11 27.07
CA TYR A 21 11.82 3.47 27.00
C TYR A 21 10.48 3.52 27.72
N GLU A 22 10.38 4.39 28.73
CA GLU A 22 9.08 4.81 29.26
C GLU A 22 8.26 5.38 28.11
N ASN A 23 7.37 4.61 27.68
CA ASN A 23 6.51 4.43 26.61
C ASN A 23 5.60 5.42 26.14
N LYS A 24 5.87 6.67 26.05
CA LYS A 24 5.14 7.67 25.28
C LYS A 24 5.95 8.28 24.15
N HIS A 25 7.08 7.73 23.83
CA HIS A 25 7.79 8.11 22.63
C HIS A 25 7.23 7.34 21.45
N THR A 26 6.23 7.95 20.80
CA THR A 26 5.99 7.65 19.41
C THR A 26 7.32 7.82 18.70
N ASN A 27 7.76 6.81 17.92
CA ASN A 27 8.97 6.91 17.10
C ASN A 27 8.90 8.07 16.10
N GLU A 28 7.75 8.73 16.03
CA GLU A 28 7.47 9.86 15.14
C GLU A 28 7.66 11.20 15.86
N TYR A 29 8.68 11.97 15.43
CA TYR A 29 8.99 13.28 15.99
C TYR A 29 8.12 14.42 15.45
N LEU A 30 7.46 14.23 14.30
CA LEU A 30 6.54 15.21 13.74
C LEU A 30 5.15 15.05 14.34
N THR A 31 4.68 16.04 15.07
CA THR A 31 3.36 16.03 15.72
C THR A 31 2.22 15.81 14.75
N ASP A 32 2.32 16.33 13.53
CA ASP A 32 1.32 16.17 12.48
C ASP A 32 1.14 14.70 12.04
N LEU A 33 2.19 13.88 12.18
CA LEU A 33 2.22 12.49 11.78
C LEU A 33 2.03 11.51 12.92
N GLN A 34 1.84 12.00 14.15
CA GLN A 34 1.61 11.15 15.31
C GLN A 34 0.17 10.63 15.36
N GLY A 35 0.04 9.36 15.72
CA GLY A 35 -1.23 8.74 16.07
C GLY A 35 -2.32 8.91 15.01
N LYS A 36 -3.48 9.36 15.43
CA LYS A 36 -4.65 9.62 14.57
C LYS A 36 -4.42 10.78 13.59
N SER A 37 -3.66 11.81 14.00
CA SER A 37 -3.33 12.94 13.13
C SER A 37 -2.55 12.46 11.92
N GLY A 38 -1.56 11.58 12.10
CA GLY A 38 -0.82 10.97 11.02
C GLY A 38 -1.72 10.19 10.04
N SER A 39 -2.66 9.41 10.57
CA SER A 39 -3.64 8.71 9.73
C SER A 39 -4.48 9.66 8.89
N ASN A 40 -4.88 10.81 9.42
CA ASN A 40 -5.62 11.83 8.67
C ASN A 40 -4.76 12.47 7.57
N VAL A 41 -3.50 12.77 7.86
CA VAL A 41 -2.56 13.33 6.89
C VAL A 41 -2.31 12.34 5.75
N TYR A 42 -2.04 11.08 6.04
CA TYR A 42 -1.85 10.05 5.01
C TYR A 42 -3.11 9.85 4.16
N ASP A 43 -4.29 9.94 4.75
CA ASP A 43 -5.56 9.89 4.00
C ASP A 43 -5.72 11.10 3.06
N GLN A 44 -5.32 12.29 3.51
CA GLN A 44 -5.28 13.49 2.68
C GLN A 44 -4.29 13.33 1.52
N MET A 45 -3.06 12.88 1.78
CA MET A 45 -2.02 12.67 0.77
C MET A 45 -2.51 11.74 -0.35
N ARG A 46 -3.06 10.55 -0.01
CA ARG A 46 -3.52 9.56 -1.00
C ARG A 46 -4.74 10.00 -1.79
N LYS A 47 -5.53 10.94 -1.28
CA LYS A 47 -6.74 11.46 -1.94
C LYS A 47 -6.49 12.68 -2.79
N SER A 48 -5.60 13.58 -2.35
CA SER A 48 -5.37 14.86 -3.00
C SER A 48 -4.26 14.83 -4.06
N ASP A 49 -3.25 13.97 -3.91
CA ASP A 49 -2.09 13.97 -4.80
C ASP A 49 -2.13 12.81 -5.80
N THR A 50 -2.01 13.16 -7.09
CA THR A 50 -2.06 12.19 -8.20
C THR A 50 -0.85 11.27 -8.22
N ASN A 51 0.35 11.78 -7.88
CA ASN A 51 1.57 11.00 -7.87
C ASN A 51 1.59 10.02 -6.68
N VAL A 52 1.19 10.47 -5.49
CA VAL A 52 0.99 9.59 -4.33
C VAL A 52 0.01 8.45 -4.66
N LYS A 53 -1.11 8.79 -5.31
CA LYS A 53 -2.11 7.80 -5.71
C LYS A 53 -1.57 6.81 -6.74
N MET A 54 -0.81 7.27 -7.72
CA MET A 54 -0.15 6.42 -8.73
C MET A 54 0.81 5.43 -8.06
N VAL A 55 1.70 5.92 -7.23
CA VAL A 55 2.69 5.14 -6.51
C VAL A 55 2.05 4.03 -5.66
N LEU A 56 1.01 4.35 -4.89
CA LEU A 56 0.26 3.36 -4.10
C LEU A 56 -0.41 2.30 -4.98
N ARG A 57 -0.96 2.69 -6.14
CA ARG A 57 -1.57 1.74 -7.08
C ARG A 57 -0.55 0.77 -7.68
N VAL A 58 0.63 1.29 -8.04
CA VAL A 58 1.73 0.46 -8.56
C VAL A 58 2.17 -0.58 -7.53
N CYS A 59 2.14 -0.24 -6.23
CA CYS A 59 2.43 -1.19 -5.16
C CYS A 59 1.29 -2.21 -4.95
N LYS A 60 0.03 -1.77 -4.97
CA LYS A 60 -1.10 -2.62 -4.59
C LYS A 60 -1.57 -3.56 -5.69
N TYR A 61 -1.66 -3.07 -6.93
CA TYR A 61 -2.28 -3.82 -8.02
C TYR A 61 -1.57 -5.14 -8.35
N PRO A 62 -0.23 -5.23 -8.38
CA PRO A 62 0.43 -6.51 -8.59
C PRO A 62 0.08 -7.55 -7.52
N ILE A 63 -0.03 -7.14 -6.25
CA ILE A 63 -0.38 -8.03 -5.14
C ILE A 63 -1.84 -8.50 -5.24
N VAL A 64 -2.76 -7.60 -5.57
CA VAL A 64 -4.18 -7.92 -5.72
C VAL A 64 -4.44 -8.80 -6.96
N ALA A 65 -3.67 -8.58 -8.04
CA ALA A 65 -3.79 -9.35 -9.29
C ALA A 65 -3.17 -10.76 -9.17
N CYS A 66 -2.37 -11.04 -8.13
CA CYS A 66 -1.85 -12.38 -7.91
C CYS A 66 -2.97 -13.40 -7.71
N SER A 67 -2.74 -14.62 -8.18
CA SER A 67 -3.57 -15.76 -7.83
C SER A 67 -3.25 -16.22 -6.40
N TRP A 68 -4.24 -16.18 -5.53
CA TRP A 68 -4.13 -16.59 -4.13
C TRP A 68 -4.88 -17.89 -3.91
N ARG A 69 -4.31 -18.78 -3.13
CA ARG A 69 -4.95 -20.06 -2.75
C ARG A 69 -4.43 -20.56 -1.41
N ILE A 70 -5.22 -21.39 -0.74
CA ILE A 70 -4.77 -22.16 0.42
C ILE A 70 -4.33 -23.52 -0.10
N THR A 71 -3.17 -24.00 0.37
CA THR A 71 -2.54 -25.26 -0.07
C THR A 71 -2.18 -26.11 1.13
N ASN A 72 -2.20 -27.43 0.94
CA ASN A 72 -1.79 -28.43 1.92
C ASN A 72 -0.28 -28.71 1.91
N ASP A 73 0.49 -28.06 1.01
CA ASP A 73 1.94 -28.28 0.80
C ASP A 73 2.33 -29.76 0.56
N GLY A 74 1.40 -30.56 0.00
CA GLY A 74 1.61 -31.96 -0.32
C GLY A 74 1.26 -32.94 0.82
N ASP A 75 0.69 -32.46 1.91
CA ASP A 75 0.18 -33.32 2.98
C ASP A 75 -1.29 -33.70 2.70
N GLU A 76 -1.51 -34.91 2.19
CA GLU A 76 -2.85 -35.44 1.85
C GLU A 76 -3.82 -35.43 3.04
N LYS A 77 -3.33 -35.51 4.28
CA LYS A 77 -4.17 -35.42 5.48
C LYS A 77 -4.89 -34.08 5.63
N LEU A 78 -4.38 -33.08 4.98
CA LEU A 78 -4.94 -31.71 5.02
C LEU A 78 -5.89 -31.43 3.85
N ASP A 79 -6.16 -32.37 2.95
CA ASP A 79 -6.97 -32.15 1.74
C ASP A 79 -8.37 -31.66 2.06
N ASP A 80 -9.08 -32.33 2.95
CA ASP A 80 -10.44 -31.91 3.37
C ASP A 80 -10.43 -30.54 4.04
N ILE A 81 -9.45 -30.29 4.92
CA ILE A 81 -9.29 -29.02 5.63
C ILE A 81 -9.02 -27.91 4.63
N THR A 82 -8.12 -28.16 3.70
CA THR A 82 -7.73 -27.22 2.64
C THR A 82 -8.89 -26.90 1.71
N ALA A 83 -9.69 -27.91 1.33
CA ALA A 83 -10.88 -27.72 0.51
C ALA A 83 -11.92 -26.81 1.21
N VAL A 84 -12.21 -27.09 2.50
CA VAL A 84 -13.15 -26.27 3.29
C VAL A 84 -12.63 -24.85 3.46
N ALA A 85 -11.32 -24.67 3.72
CA ALA A 85 -10.72 -23.35 3.88
C ALA A 85 -10.78 -22.53 2.57
N ASN A 86 -10.45 -23.15 1.41
CA ASN A 86 -10.58 -22.49 0.11
C ASN A 86 -12.04 -22.11 -0.19
N ALA A 87 -12.99 -23.02 0.05
CA ALA A 87 -14.41 -22.74 -0.16
C ALA A 87 -14.87 -21.54 0.67
N TYR A 88 -14.41 -21.39 1.91
CA TYR A 88 -14.77 -20.24 2.72
C TYR A 88 -14.05 -18.97 2.28
N PHE A 89 -12.72 -18.96 2.35
CA PHE A 89 -11.93 -17.74 2.20
C PHE A 89 -11.86 -17.21 0.76
N MET A 90 -11.84 -18.11 -0.24
CA MET A 90 -11.68 -17.71 -1.63
C MET A 90 -13.02 -17.52 -2.36
N GLU A 91 -14.07 -18.28 -1.97
CA GLU A 91 -15.31 -18.33 -2.74
C GLU A 91 -16.53 -17.75 -2.01
N GLN A 92 -16.74 -18.12 -0.74
CA GLN A 92 -18.02 -17.87 -0.04
C GLN A 92 -17.98 -16.80 1.05
N MET A 93 -16.82 -16.25 1.35
CA MET A 93 -16.72 -15.12 2.27
C MET A 93 -17.54 -13.94 1.75
N LYS A 94 -18.34 -13.30 2.62
CA LYS A 94 -19.19 -12.17 2.26
C LYS A 94 -18.44 -11.01 1.60
N GLN A 95 -17.23 -10.75 2.06
CA GLN A 95 -16.28 -9.83 1.42
C GLN A 95 -15.43 -10.65 0.45
N SER A 96 -15.29 -10.22 -0.80
CA SER A 96 -14.41 -10.92 -1.74
C SER A 96 -12.96 -10.89 -1.23
N TRP A 97 -12.19 -11.93 -1.57
CA TRP A 97 -10.75 -12.01 -1.23
C TRP A 97 -10.00 -10.76 -1.70
N GLN A 98 -10.26 -10.30 -2.91
CA GLN A 98 -9.66 -9.07 -3.45
C GLN A 98 -10.03 -7.84 -2.62
N GLY A 99 -11.28 -7.72 -2.18
CA GLY A 99 -11.73 -6.63 -1.31
C GLY A 99 -11.05 -6.67 0.08
N LEU A 100 -10.82 -7.88 0.62
CA LEU A 100 -10.05 -8.06 1.84
C LEU A 100 -8.59 -7.63 1.65
N LEU A 101 -7.96 -8.04 0.55
CA LEU A 101 -6.59 -7.64 0.21
C LEU A 101 -6.44 -6.13 0.08
N PHE A 102 -7.39 -5.43 -0.57
CA PHE A 102 -7.35 -3.96 -0.62
C PHE A 102 -7.37 -3.32 0.75
N ASN A 103 -8.14 -3.87 1.69
CA ASN A 103 -8.17 -3.39 3.06
C ASN A 103 -6.87 -3.73 3.82
N ILE A 104 -6.32 -4.94 3.66
CA ILE A 104 -5.01 -5.32 4.22
C ILE A 104 -3.92 -4.38 3.70
N LEU A 105 -3.89 -4.12 2.39
CA LEU A 105 -2.90 -3.27 1.75
C LEU A 105 -3.01 -1.79 2.11
N THR A 106 -4.01 -1.38 2.92
CA THR A 106 -3.98 -0.04 3.52
C THR A 106 -2.83 0.12 4.50
N MET A 107 -2.19 -0.97 4.93
CA MET A 107 -0.96 -0.90 5.73
C MET A 107 0.18 -0.18 4.99
N LEU A 108 0.20 -0.20 3.65
CA LEU A 108 1.20 0.54 2.88
C LEU A 108 1.03 2.06 3.03
N GLU A 109 -0.21 2.53 3.20
CA GLU A 109 -0.54 3.94 3.33
C GLU A 109 -0.40 4.44 4.77
N PHE A 110 -0.80 3.62 5.74
CA PHE A 110 -0.91 4.03 7.13
C PHE A 110 0.15 3.41 8.05
N GLY A 111 0.98 2.48 7.54
CA GLY A 111 1.90 1.68 8.32
C GLY A 111 1.25 0.41 8.88
N PHE A 112 -0.07 0.39 9.07
CA PHE A 112 -0.80 -0.75 9.59
C PHE A 112 -2.20 -0.87 9.01
N SER A 113 -2.75 -2.07 9.06
CA SER A 113 -4.18 -2.33 8.91
C SER A 113 -4.64 -3.32 9.98
N VAL A 114 -5.82 -3.12 10.55
CA VAL A 114 -6.33 -3.93 11.64
C VAL A 114 -7.75 -4.40 11.37
N PHE A 115 -8.00 -5.65 11.75
CA PHE A 115 -9.30 -6.29 11.60
C PHE A 115 -9.72 -6.90 12.94
N GLU A 116 -10.97 -6.71 13.29
CA GLU A 116 -11.60 -7.47 14.38
C GLU A 116 -12.11 -8.79 13.82
N ILE A 117 -11.81 -9.88 14.53
CA ILE A 117 -12.30 -11.22 14.19
C ILE A 117 -13.63 -11.43 14.93
N VAL A 118 -14.68 -11.65 14.15
CA VAL A 118 -16.00 -12.01 14.67
C VAL A 118 -16.36 -13.40 14.16
N TRP A 119 -16.44 -14.36 15.03
CA TRP A 119 -16.79 -15.74 14.69
C TRP A 119 -18.29 -15.89 14.46
N ALA A 120 -18.68 -16.58 13.38
CA ALA A 120 -20.06 -16.84 13.03
C ALA A 120 -20.24 -18.24 12.42
N PRO A 121 -21.39 -18.89 12.67
CA PRO A 121 -21.68 -20.17 12.03
C PRO A 121 -21.79 -20.01 10.51
N TRP A 122 -21.19 -20.96 9.78
CA TRP A 122 -21.21 -21.05 8.33
C TRP A 122 -21.59 -22.46 7.89
N PRO A 123 -22.77 -22.66 7.28
CA PRO A 123 -23.19 -23.97 6.78
C PRO A 123 -22.49 -24.26 5.44
N TYR A 124 -21.89 -25.44 5.34
CA TYR A 124 -21.24 -25.93 4.12
C TYR A 124 -21.32 -27.46 4.05
N GLN A 125 -21.77 -28.01 2.92
CA GLN A 125 -21.90 -29.44 2.66
C GLN A 125 -22.58 -30.24 3.80
N GLY A 126 -23.67 -29.72 4.35
CA GLY A 126 -24.45 -30.37 5.40
C GLY A 126 -23.82 -30.32 6.80
N LYS A 127 -22.65 -29.69 6.96
CA LYS A 127 -22.02 -29.40 8.25
C LYS A 127 -22.07 -27.90 8.55
N THR A 128 -21.99 -27.55 9.82
CA THR A 128 -21.85 -26.13 10.23
C THR A 128 -20.46 -25.92 10.79
N TYR A 129 -19.74 -25.00 10.18
CA TYR A 129 -18.39 -24.58 10.58
C TYR A 129 -18.44 -23.25 11.28
N LEU A 130 -17.47 -22.99 12.17
CA LEU A 130 -17.25 -21.68 12.79
C LEU A 130 -16.28 -20.89 11.92
N ALA A 131 -16.76 -19.83 11.29
CA ALA A 131 -15.98 -19.06 10.32
C ALA A 131 -15.68 -17.63 10.79
N PRO A 132 -14.45 -17.13 10.64
CA PRO A 132 -14.04 -15.80 11.07
C PRO A 132 -14.49 -14.73 10.06
N LYS A 133 -15.27 -13.76 10.48
CA LYS A 133 -15.53 -12.52 9.72
C LYS A 133 -14.48 -11.50 10.10
N LEU A 134 -13.71 -11.05 9.13
CA LEU A 134 -12.69 -10.03 9.31
C LEU A 134 -13.32 -8.64 9.10
N GLN A 135 -13.55 -7.92 10.21
CA GLN A 135 -14.15 -6.60 10.19
C GLN A 135 -13.07 -5.53 10.20
N PHE A 136 -12.85 -4.89 9.05
CA PHE A 136 -11.86 -3.83 8.91
C PHE A 136 -12.15 -2.65 9.83
N ARG A 137 -11.13 -2.18 10.55
CA ARG A 137 -11.20 -1.01 11.41
C ARG A 137 -10.43 0.13 10.75
N GLN A 138 -11.14 1.23 10.44
CA GLN A 138 -10.53 2.37 9.76
C GLN A 138 -9.49 3.05 10.66
N GLN A 139 -8.30 3.29 10.15
CA GLN A 139 -7.17 3.83 10.91
C GLN A 139 -7.49 5.19 11.55
N GLN A 140 -8.28 6.04 10.87
CA GLN A 140 -8.69 7.34 11.41
C GLN A 140 -9.62 7.25 12.61
N SER A 141 -10.27 6.09 12.82
CA SER A 141 -11.12 5.86 13.99
C SER A 141 -10.36 5.35 15.21
N ILE A 142 -9.09 4.97 15.03
CA ILE A 142 -8.25 4.39 16.08
C ILE A 142 -7.54 5.52 16.81
N GLU A 143 -7.87 5.66 18.09
CA GLU A 143 -7.29 6.68 18.97
C GLU A 143 -5.94 6.22 19.48
N ASP A 144 -5.91 5.02 20.05
CA ASP A 144 -4.71 4.48 20.68
C ASP A 144 -4.56 2.97 20.46
N ILE A 145 -3.31 2.51 20.42
CA ILE A 145 -2.92 1.10 20.38
C ILE A 145 -1.88 0.91 21.47
N ASP A 146 -2.30 0.32 22.58
CA ASP A 146 -1.46 0.15 23.75
C ASP A 146 -0.94 -1.30 23.82
N ALA A 147 0.34 -1.45 23.54
CA ALA A 147 1.02 -2.75 23.57
C ALA A 147 1.14 -3.32 24.99
N GLU A 148 1.24 -2.48 26.03
CA GLU A 148 1.39 -2.94 27.41
C GLU A 148 0.10 -3.57 27.95
N THR A 149 -1.03 -2.89 27.71
CA THR A 149 -2.33 -3.41 28.14
C THR A 149 -2.95 -4.39 27.14
N GLY A 150 -2.40 -4.50 25.92
CA GLY A 150 -2.96 -5.31 24.85
C GLY A 150 -4.34 -4.84 24.40
N LEU A 151 -4.61 -3.54 24.46
CA LEU A 151 -5.89 -2.94 24.11
C LEU A 151 -5.75 -1.92 22.99
N MET A 152 -6.68 -1.95 22.05
CA MET A 152 -6.87 -0.92 21.04
C MET A 152 -8.10 -0.08 21.38
N THR A 153 -7.94 1.24 21.43
CA THR A 153 -9.05 2.18 21.66
C THR A 153 -9.53 2.75 20.31
N GLN A 154 -10.80 2.56 20.04
CA GLN A 154 -11.46 3.05 18.82
C GLN A 154 -12.61 4.00 19.15
N ASN A 155 -12.68 5.12 18.43
CA ASN A 155 -13.81 6.06 18.50
C ASN A 155 -14.99 5.54 17.69
N LYS A 156 -16.17 5.49 18.32
CA LYS A 156 -17.43 5.19 17.66
C LYS A 156 -18.05 6.44 17.03
N ARG A 157 -19.07 6.22 16.19
CA ARG A 157 -19.79 7.33 15.55
C ARG A 157 -20.52 8.26 16.51
N ASP A 158 -20.92 7.74 17.68
CA ASP A 158 -21.60 8.49 18.74
C ASP A 158 -20.64 9.29 19.64
N GLY A 159 -19.33 9.25 19.32
CA GLY A 159 -18.29 9.90 20.10
C GLY A 159 -17.84 9.11 21.33
N SER A 160 -18.41 7.95 21.61
CA SER A 160 -17.93 7.07 22.67
C SER A 160 -16.73 6.24 22.20
N GLU A 161 -15.93 5.78 23.15
CA GLU A 161 -14.78 4.90 22.89
C GLU A 161 -15.17 3.42 23.06
N ALA A 162 -14.52 2.57 22.26
CA ALA A 162 -14.54 1.12 22.46
C ALA A 162 -13.12 0.65 22.66
N LYS A 163 -12.90 -0.17 23.69
CA LYS A 163 -11.63 -0.86 23.93
C LYS A 163 -11.74 -2.30 23.45
N ILE A 164 -10.89 -2.68 22.53
CA ILE A 164 -10.91 -4.00 21.88
C ILE A 164 -9.60 -4.70 22.24
N PRO A 165 -9.64 -5.90 22.86
CA PRO A 165 -8.43 -6.63 23.21
C PRO A 165 -7.72 -7.20 21.95
N PHE A 166 -6.40 -7.26 21.97
CA PHE A 166 -5.59 -7.77 20.87
C PHE A 166 -5.93 -9.23 20.51
N SER A 167 -6.44 -10.01 21.46
CA SER A 167 -6.91 -11.38 21.19
C SER A 167 -8.06 -11.46 20.18
N GLN A 168 -8.78 -10.36 19.96
CA GLN A 168 -9.85 -10.26 18.96
C GLN A 168 -9.41 -9.53 17.70
N LEU A 169 -8.14 -9.14 17.59
CA LEU A 169 -7.63 -8.32 16.51
C LEU A 169 -6.56 -9.06 15.72
N VAL A 170 -6.53 -8.78 14.41
CA VAL A 170 -5.41 -9.13 13.54
C VAL A 170 -4.82 -7.85 12.98
N PHE A 171 -3.52 -7.68 13.20
CA PHE A 171 -2.75 -6.56 12.71
C PHE A 171 -1.86 -7.00 11.54
N PHE A 172 -1.93 -6.27 10.45
CA PHE A 172 -0.93 -6.31 9.38
C PHE A 172 -0.13 -5.02 9.48
N ILE A 173 1.15 -5.12 9.84
CA ILE A 173 2.00 -3.97 10.19
C ILE A 173 3.17 -3.94 9.23
N LEU A 174 3.38 -2.83 8.55
CA LEU A 174 4.49 -2.64 7.64
C LEU A 174 5.72 -2.18 8.43
N GLU A 175 6.87 -2.84 8.21
CA GLU A 175 8.16 -2.46 8.82
C GLU A 175 8.05 -2.15 10.31
N GLN A 176 7.50 -3.11 11.07
CA GLN A 176 7.34 -2.96 12.51
C GLN A 176 8.70 -2.84 13.21
N GLU A 177 8.85 -1.80 14.02
CA GLU A 177 10.00 -1.60 14.88
C GLU A 177 9.60 -1.80 16.35
N GLY A 178 10.16 -2.83 16.99
CA GLY A 178 9.84 -3.16 18.37
C GLY A 178 8.35 -3.41 18.60
N ASP A 179 7.78 -2.72 19.57
CA ASP A 179 6.37 -2.85 19.97
C ASP A 179 5.45 -1.83 19.27
N ASP A 180 5.93 -1.15 18.24
CA ASP A 180 5.12 -0.19 17.51
C ASP A 180 4.11 -0.90 16.58
N PHE A 181 2.84 -0.94 16.97
CA PHE A 181 1.75 -1.49 16.18
C PHE A 181 1.25 -0.55 15.06
N ARG A 182 1.77 0.68 15.00
CA ARG A 182 1.45 1.60 13.91
C ARG A 182 2.36 1.42 12.69
N GLY A 183 3.55 0.83 12.89
CA GLY A 183 4.51 0.55 11.84
C GLY A 183 4.94 1.77 11.04
N ASN A 184 5.68 1.54 9.97
CA ASN A 184 6.19 2.61 9.11
C ASN A 184 5.39 2.73 7.83
N SER A 185 4.70 3.85 7.64
CA SER A 185 3.99 4.16 6.39
C SER A 185 4.97 4.43 5.25
N LEU A 186 4.70 3.89 4.05
CA LEU A 186 5.43 4.29 2.84
C LEU A 186 5.32 5.80 2.57
N LEU A 187 4.22 6.42 3.02
CA LEU A 187 3.98 7.85 2.83
C LEU A 187 4.77 8.71 3.81
N ARG A 188 5.36 8.11 4.87
CA ARG A 188 6.14 8.87 5.86
C ARG A 188 7.33 9.60 5.22
N SER A 189 8.09 8.92 4.41
CA SER A 189 9.24 9.50 3.69
C SER A 189 8.80 10.46 2.56
N ALA A 190 7.61 10.25 1.98
CA ALA A 190 7.03 11.10 0.95
C ALA A 190 6.43 12.41 1.50
N TYR A 191 6.08 12.45 2.80
CA TYR A 191 5.35 13.57 3.41
C TYR A 191 5.98 14.93 3.16
N ARG A 192 7.30 15.07 3.34
CA ARG A 192 8.00 16.33 3.13
C ARG A 192 7.87 16.83 1.70
N ASN A 193 8.01 15.94 0.72
CA ASN A 193 7.90 16.29 -0.69
C ASN A 193 6.47 16.70 -1.05
N TRP A 194 5.48 15.95 -0.58
CA TRP A 194 4.07 16.29 -0.76
C TRP A 194 3.71 17.65 -0.15
N TYR A 195 4.15 17.91 1.08
CA TYR A 195 3.86 19.16 1.78
C TYR A 195 4.42 20.40 1.06
N TYR A 196 5.67 20.31 0.57
CA TYR A 196 6.25 21.42 -0.19
C TYR A 196 5.68 21.53 -1.60
N LYS A 197 5.36 20.42 -2.26
CA LYS A 197 4.67 20.44 -3.55
C LYS A 197 3.34 21.19 -3.48
N ASP A 198 2.52 20.91 -2.48
CA ASP A 198 1.24 21.62 -2.29
C ASP A 198 1.45 23.12 -2.13
N LYS A 199 2.44 23.54 -1.34
CA LYS A 199 2.81 24.95 -1.21
C LYS A 199 3.29 25.57 -2.52
N PHE A 200 4.09 24.88 -3.31
CA PHE A 200 4.57 25.35 -4.60
C PHE A 200 3.43 25.48 -5.61
N LEU A 201 2.49 24.56 -5.65
CA LEU A 201 1.30 24.63 -6.49
C LEU A 201 0.44 25.85 -6.13
N ASN A 202 0.23 26.11 -4.85
CA ASN A 202 -0.49 27.30 -4.39
C ASN A 202 0.24 28.60 -4.78
N GLN A 203 1.56 28.67 -4.60
CA GLN A 203 2.36 29.81 -5.01
C GLN A 203 2.34 30.01 -6.53
N TRP A 204 2.39 28.91 -7.29
CA TRP A 204 2.33 28.94 -8.75
C TRP A 204 0.98 29.47 -9.24
N SER A 205 -0.13 29.03 -8.63
CA SER A 205 -1.46 29.56 -8.94
C SER A 205 -1.54 31.07 -8.73
N ILE A 206 -1.08 31.56 -7.57
CA ILE A 206 -1.02 33.03 -7.27
C ILE A 206 -0.11 33.77 -8.27
N ALA A 207 0.98 33.16 -8.61
CA ALA A 207 1.95 33.71 -9.52
C ALA A 207 1.41 33.81 -10.95
N ILE A 208 0.71 32.81 -11.44
CA ILE A 208 0.02 32.83 -12.73
C ILE A 208 -1.06 33.89 -12.73
N GLU A 209 -1.89 33.96 -11.69
CA GLU A 209 -2.95 34.99 -11.57
C GLU A 209 -2.39 36.41 -11.67
N ARG A 210 -1.28 36.66 -10.99
CA ARG A 210 -0.60 37.98 -11.04
C ARG A 210 0.06 38.28 -12.38
N ASN A 211 0.55 37.26 -13.09
CA ASN A 211 1.22 37.43 -14.37
C ASN A 211 0.23 37.63 -15.53
N VAL A 212 -0.87 36.89 -15.54
CA VAL A 212 -1.89 36.97 -16.59
C VAL A 212 -2.52 38.38 -16.64
N GLY A 213 -2.69 39.03 -15.49
CA GLY A 213 -3.27 40.35 -15.39
C GLY A 213 -2.25 41.49 -15.31
N GLY A 214 -0.97 41.23 -15.02
CA GLY A 214 0.03 42.23 -14.62
C GLY A 214 -0.36 42.94 -13.32
N VAL A 215 0.57 43.62 -12.71
CA VAL A 215 0.27 44.55 -11.60
C VAL A 215 0.08 45.92 -12.17
N PRO A 216 -1.15 46.49 -12.15
CA PRO A 216 -1.37 47.82 -12.69
C PRO A 216 -0.67 48.86 -11.81
N VAL A 217 0.16 49.67 -12.42
CA VAL A 217 0.85 50.78 -11.79
C VAL A 217 0.30 52.08 -12.39
N ALA A 218 -0.37 52.87 -11.60
CA ALA A 218 -0.88 54.15 -12.02
C ALA A 218 0.10 55.28 -11.67
N THR A 219 0.56 56.00 -12.69
CA THR A 219 1.33 57.23 -12.51
C THR A 219 0.41 58.43 -12.56
N LEU A 220 0.34 59.18 -11.46
CA LEU A 220 -0.56 60.32 -11.29
C LEU A 220 0.22 61.62 -11.43
N PRO A 221 -0.31 62.59 -12.17
CA PRO A 221 0.20 63.99 -12.15
C PRO A 221 0.09 64.62 -10.76
N GLU A 222 0.94 65.57 -10.45
CA GLU A 222 1.00 66.17 -9.13
C GLU A 222 -0.34 66.78 -8.64
N LYS A 223 -1.17 67.23 -9.55
CA LYS A 223 -2.54 67.77 -9.26
C LYS A 223 -3.50 66.72 -8.67
N TYR A 224 -3.20 65.42 -8.83
CA TYR A 224 -4.01 64.28 -8.30
C TYR A 224 -3.27 63.54 -7.20
N ALA A 225 -2.09 63.96 -6.76
CA ALA A 225 -1.23 63.19 -5.84
C ALA A 225 -1.75 63.10 -4.40
N ALA A 226 -2.61 64.04 -3.97
CA ALA A 226 -3.17 64.08 -2.62
C ALA A 226 -4.03 62.86 -2.35
N GLN A 227 -3.94 62.29 -1.13
CA GLN A 227 -4.66 61.07 -0.72
C GLN A 227 -6.18 61.22 -0.71
N ASP A 228 -6.65 62.43 -0.42
CA ASP A 228 -8.07 62.80 -0.36
C ASP A 228 -8.66 63.19 -1.72
N ASN A 229 -7.84 63.18 -2.78
CA ASN A 229 -8.29 63.53 -4.12
C ASN A 229 -9.30 62.52 -4.66
N PRO A 230 -10.51 62.92 -5.06
CA PRO A 230 -11.54 62.01 -5.57
C PRO A 230 -11.12 61.20 -6.79
N VAL A 231 -10.28 61.77 -7.68
CA VAL A 231 -9.75 61.09 -8.87
C VAL A 231 -8.84 59.96 -8.48
N ARG A 232 -7.94 60.17 -7.53
CA ARG A 232 -7.06 59.14 -6.98
C ARG A 232 -7.85 58.01 -6.35
N GLN A 233 -8.79 58.30 -5.47
CA GLN A 233 -9.64 57.31 -4.81
C GLN A 233 -10.51 56.53 -5.78
N GLY A 234 -11.03 57.19 -6.82
CA GLY A 234 -11.76 56.55 -7.90
C GLY A 234 -10.90 55.58 -8.69
N LEU A 235 -9.66 56.00 -9.02
CA LEU A 235 -8.69 55.15 -9.72
C LEU A 235 -8.24 53.94 -8.87
N GLU A 236 -7.94 54.17 -7.61
CA GLU A 236 -7.57 53.07 -6.68
C GLU A 236 -8.67 52.03 -6.57
N ARG A 237 -9.95 52.45 -6.49
CA ARG A 237 -11.10 51.52 -6.52
C ARG A 237 -11.20 50.79 -7.85
N ALA A 238 -11.12 51.48 -8.95
CA ALA A 238 -11.21 50.88 -10.29
C ALA A 238 -10.09 49.87 -10.55
N LEU A 239 -8.85 50.15 -10.11
CA LEU A 239 -7.74 49.22 -10.22
C LEU A 239 -7.90 48.02 -9.29
N LYS A 240 -8.47 48.20 -8.10
CA LYS A 240 -8.80 47.10 -7.19
C LYS A 240 -9.89 46.20 -7.77
N ASP A 241 -10.93 46.79 -8.37
CA ASP A 241 -12.01 46.05 -9.03
C ASP A 241 -11.52 45.34 -10.30
N TYR A 242 -10.54 45.91 -11.02
CA TYR A 242 -9.86 45.24 -12.13
C TYR A 242 -9.11 43.97 -11.70
N ILE A 243 -8.36 44.05 -10.60
CA ILE A 243 -7.62 42.92 -10.05
C ILE A 243 -8.59 41.79 -9.60
N THR A 244 -9.76 42.17 -9.10
CA THR A 244 -10.80 41.21 -8.70
C THR A 244 -11.69 40.73 -9.86
N HIS A 245 -11.33 41.04 -11.11
CA HIS A 245 -12.07 40.69 -12.34
C HIS A 245 -13.51 41.18 -12.40
N THR A 246 -13.86 42.19 -11.60
CA THR A 246 -15.21 42.77 -11.58
C THR A 246 -15.40 43.84 -12.64
N THR A 247 -14.32 44.44 -13.18
CA THR A 247 -14.35 45.53 -14.16
C THR A 247 -13.53 45.16 -15.39
N GLN A 248 -14.14 45.29 -16.59
CA GLN A 248 -13.47 44.99 -17.87
C GLN A 248 -12.84 46.20 -18.54
N TRP A 249 -13.14 47.40 -18.09
CA TRP A 249 -12.62 48.66 -18.65
C TRP A 249 -12.48 49.71 -17.55
N ILE A 250 -11.52 50.64 -17.71
CA ILE A 250 -11.27 51.73 -16.79
C ILE A 250 -11.15 53.00 -17.64
N SER A 251 -11.91 54.05 -17.28
CA SER A 251 -11.74 55.40 -17.85
C SER A 251 -10.71 56.19 -17.00
N ILE A 252 -9.71 56.73 -17.66
CA ILE A 252 -8.66 57.47 -16.97
C ILE A 252 -8.69 58.96 -17.36
N PRO A 253 -8.49 59.86 -16.40
CA PRO A 253 -8.36 61.31 -16.68
C PRO A 253 -7.10 61.62 -17.48
N GLU A 254 -7.12 62.80 -18.17
CA GLU A 254 -5.96 63.31 -18.91
C GLU A 254 -4.72 63.39 -18.01
N GLY A 255 -3.59 62.92 -18.51
CA GLY A 255 -2.31 62.91 -17.84
C GLY A 255 -2.05 61.73 -16.88
N VAL A 256 -3.03 60.87 -16.57
CA VAL A 256 -2.84 59.62 -15.84
C VAL A 256 -2.33 58.57 -16.81
N LYS A 257 -1.31 57.79 -16.40
CA LYS A 257 -0.82 56.64 -17.15
C LYS A 257 -1.00 55.40 -16.30
N ILE A 258 -1.47 54.33 -16.91
CA ILE A 258 -1.52 52.99 -16.29
C ILE A 258 -0.58 52.09 -17.08
N ASP A 259 0.44 51.59 -16.42
CA ASP A 259 1.36 50.60 -16.94
C ASP A 259 1.11 49.30 -16.21
N PHE A 260 1.20 48.20 -16.92
CA PHE A 260 1.11 46.87 -16.33
C PHE A 260 2.53 46.33 -16.16
N VAL A 261 2.92 46.17 -14.90
CA VAL A 261 4.21 45.56 -14.57
C VAL A 261 4.02 44.04 -14.53
N GLU A 262 4.53 43.37 -15.53
CA GLU A 262 4.57 41.92 -15.55
C GLU A 262 5.67 41.44 -14.61
N GLY A 263 5.31 40.58 -13.68
CA GLY A 263 6.30 39.88 -12.86
C GLY A 263 7.05 38.88 -13.74
N LYS A 264 8.38 38.94 -13.77
CA LYS A 264 9.17 37.89 -14.43
C LYS A 264 9.13 36.61 -13.56
N ILE A 265 8.13 35.78 -13.75
CA ILE A 265 8.13 34.45 -13.15
C ILE A 265 9.02 33.56 -14.02
N ASN A 266 9.99 32.91 -13.39
CA ASN A 266 10.71 31.85 -14.05
C ASN A 266 9.90 30.55 -13.88
N ASP A 267 8.94 30.32 -14.78
CA ASP A 267 8.08 29.12 -14.79
C ASP A 267 8.90 27.83 -14.76
N GLN A 268 10.10 27.85 -15.35
CA GLN A 268 11.00 26.71 -15.37
C GLN A 268 11.48 26.32 -13.95
N VAL A 269 11.75 27.32 -13.10
CA VAL A 269 12.19 27.07 -11.70
C VAL A 269 11.07 26.39 -10.90
N LEU A 270 9.85 26.86 -11.03
CA LEU A 270 8.69 26.30 -10.32
C LEU A 270 8.35 24.90 -10.84
N THR A 271 8.33 24.72 -12.16
CA THR A 271 8.11 23.42 -12.79
C THR A 271 9.18 22.42 -12.36
N ASN A 272 10.44 22.80 -12.36
CA ASN A 272 11.52 21.94 -11.90
C ASN A 272 11.40 21.60 -10.40
N ALA A 273 10.97 22.55 -9.58
CA ALA A 273 10.74 22.31 -8.15
C ALA A 273 9.61 21.27 -7.94
N ILE A 274 8.49 21.41 -8.63
CA ILE A 274 7.37 20.45 -8.56
C ILE A 274 7.81 19.07 -9.04
N ASN A 275 8.51 18.99 -10.19
CA ASN A 275 9.03 17.72 -10.72
C ASN A 275 10.01 17.04 -9.75
N ASN A 276 10.86 17.81 -9.05
CA ASN A 276 11.75 17.29 -8.04
C ASN A 276 10.98 16.72 -6.81
N MET A 277 9.87 17.37 -6.42
CA MET A 277 9.01 16.84 -5.35
C MET A 277 8.33 15.56 -5.79
N ASP A 278 7.82 15.48 -7.01
CA ASP A 278 7.22 14.28 -7.60
C ASP A 278 8.22 13.11 -7.68
N LEU A 279 9.44 13.38 -8.15
CA LEU A 279 10.52 12.40 -8.14
C LEU A 279 10.87 11.95 -6.70
N GLY A 280 10.85 12.87 -5.73
CA GLY A 280 11.07 12.55 -4.32
C GLY A 280 9.99 11.62 -3.74
N ILE A 281 8.71 11.82 -4.12
CA ILE A 281 7.60 10.93 -3.77
C ILE A 281 7.81 9.54 -4.40
N ALA A 282 8.17 9.47 -5.68
CA ALA A 282 8.43 8.21 -6.37
C ALA A 282 9.63 7.43 -5.76
N LYS A 283 10.67 8.15 -5.36
CA LYS A 283 11.86 7.57 -4.69
C LYS A 283 11.53 6.95 -3.34
N SER A 284 10.58 7.52 -2.60
CA SER A 284 10.23 7.05 -1.25
C SER A 284 9.71 5.61 -1.24
N VAL A 285 9.20 5.11 -2.37
CA VAL A 285 8.66 3.74 -2.55
C VAL A 285 9.40 2.95 -3.64
N LEU A 286 10.60 3.36 -4.02
CA LEU A 286 11.45 2.71 -5.02
C LEU A 286 10.85 2.63 -6.44
N VAL A 287 9.80 3.38 -6.76
CA VAL A 287 9.17 3.40 -8.10
C VAL A 287 9.75 4.47 -9.04
N GLN A 288 10.88 5.06 -8.70
CA GLN A 288 11.59 6.03 -9.54
C GLN A 288 11.95 5.50 -10.93
N PHE A 289 11.99 4.16 -11.12
CA PHE A 289 12.27 3.54 -12.42
C PHE A 289 11.20 3.86 -13.47
N LEU A 290 9.98 4.19 -13.06
CA LEU A 290 8.92 4.60 -13.96
C LEU A 290 9.23 5.95 -14.63
N GLU A 291 9.97 6.83 -13.96
CA GLU A 291 10.34 8.13 -14.48
C GLU A 291 11.65 8.09 -15.28
N LEU A 292 12.54 7.13 -15.01
CA LEU A 292 13.80 6.98 -15.70
C LEU A 292 13.66 6.47 -17.15
N GLY A 293 12.55 5.80 -17.47
CA GLY A 293 12.28 5.26 -18.81
C GLY A 293 11.96 6.32 -19.88
N THR A 294 11.74 7.59 -19.50
CA THR A 294 11.39 8.67 -20.42
C THR A 294 12.61 9.39 -21.03
N GLY A 295 13.82 9.10 -20.57
CA GLY A 295 15.05 9.77 -20.99
C GLY A 295 16.01 8.89 -21.77
N GLY A 296 15.67 8.47 -22.95
CA GLY A 296 16.44 7.94 -24.12
C GLY A 296 17.88 7.43 -24.05
N ASN A 297 18.54 7.28 -22.90
CA ASN A 297 19.93 6.85 -22.79
C ASN A 297 20.04 5.37 -22.41
N GLY A 298 20.79 4.56 -23.15
CA GLY A 298 20.95 3.11 -22.95
C GLY A 298 21.39 2.68 -21.53
N GLY A 299 22.08 3.53 -20.79
CA GLY A 299 22.41 3.29 -19.36
C GLY A 299 21.20 3.38 -18.43
N ALA A 300 20.19 4.17 -18.78
CA ALA A 300 18.96 4.30 -18.01
C ALA A 300 18.11 3.01 -18.02
N TYR A 301 18.16 2.23 -19.10
CA TYR A 301 17.41 0.98 -19.23
C TYR A 301 17.90 -0.11 -18.26
N ALA A 302 19.22 -0.31 -18.16
CA ALA A 302 19.78 -1.30 -17.23
C ALA A 302 19.52 -0.92 -15.77
N LEU A 303 19.64 0.37 -15.43
CA LEU A 303 19.34 0.87 -14.11
C LEU A 303 17.85 0.73 -13.78
N SER A 304 16.96 1.06 -14.71
CA SER A 304 15.50 0.92 -14.57
C SER A 304 15.13 -0.54 -14.31
N ARG A 305 15.74 -1.50 -15.00
CA ARG A 305 15.50 -2.93 -14.81
C ARG A 305 15.92 -3.39 -13.41
N ASN A 306 17.13 -3.02 -12.96
CA ASN A 306 17.59 -3.39 -11.62
C ASN A 306 16.71 -2.81 -10.51
N LEU A 307 16.25 -1.56 -10.64
CA LEU A 307 15.33 -0.94 -9.68
C LEU A 307 13.95 -1.62 -9.69
N SER A 308 13.48 -2.04 -10.85
CA SER A 308 12.24 -2.82 -10.99
C SER A 308 12.36 -4.17 -10.27
N ASP A 309 13.49 -4.87 -10.41
CA ASP A 309 13.72 -6.15 -9.72
C ASP A 309 13.73 -5.99 -8.20
N ILE A 310 14.39 -4.94 -7.67
CA ILE A 310 14.40 -4.63 -6.24
C ILE A 310 12.98 -4.29 -5.75
N PHE A 311 12.24 -3.51 -6.51
CA PHE A 311 10.86 -3.17 -6.20
C PHE A 311 9.95 -4.41 -6.11
N ILE A 312 10.05 -5.33 -7.09
CA ILE A 312 9.30 -6.59 -7.09
C ILE A 312 9.66 -7.45 -5.87
N GLN A 313 10.95 -7.52 -5.50
CA GLN A 313 11.38 -8.22 -4.27
C GLN A 313 10.78 -7.59 -3.02
N GLY A 314 10.71 -6.25 -2.95
CA GLY A 314 10.01 -5.53 -1.88
C GLY A 314 8.53 -5.89 -1.80
N LEU A 315 7.83 -5.93 -2.93
CA LEU A 315 6.42 -6.37 -2.97
C LEU A 315 6.26 -7.83 -2.56
N GLN A 316 7.19 -8.71 -2.95
CA GLN A 316 7.16 -10.12 -2.52
C GLN A 316 7.35 -10.26 -1.00
N SER A 317 8.15 -9.39 -0.37
CA SER A 317 8.26 -9.34 1.09
C SER A 317 6.92 -8.99 1.75
N VAL A 318 6.20 -8.01 1.19
CA VAL A 318 4.84 -7.66 1.65
C VAL A 318 3.88 -8.83 1.50
N VAL A 319 3.92 -9.56 0.38
CA VAL A 319 3.12 -10.78 0.16
C VAL A 319 3.43 -11.82 1.22
N ASN A 320 4.69 -12.10 1.49
CA ASN A 320 5.12 -13.08 2.49
C ASN A 320 4.65 -12.70 3.90
N GLN A 321 4.67 -11.42 4.22
CA GLN A 321 4.16 -10.90 5.48
C GLN A 321 2.65 -11.11 5.61
N ILE A 322 1.88 -10.82 4.56
CA ILE A 322 0.43 -11.08 4.53
C ILE A 322 0.15 -12.56 4.76
N GLN A 323 0.87 -13.46 4.08
CA GLN A 323 0.74 -14.90 4.24
C GLN A 323 1.00 -15.32 5.69
N THR A 324 2.11 -14.88 6.27
CA THR A 324 2.52 -15.24 7.64
C THR A 324 1.49 -14.81 8.68
N VAL A 325 1.00 -13.56 8.57
CA VAL A 325 -0.01 -13.02 9.50
C VAL A 325 -1.34 -13.75 9.33
N PHE A 326 -1.77 -13.96 8.10
CA PHE A 326 -3.03 -14.65 7.80
C PHE A 326 -2.99 -16.10 8.29
N ASP A 327 -1.93 -16.85 8.01
CA ASP A 327 -1.77 -18.23 8.45
C ASP A 327 -1.82 -18.33 9.97
N ARG A 328 -1.11 -17.45 10.66
CA ARG A 328 -0.97 -17.53 12.12
C ARG A 328 -2.22 -17.09 12.87
N TYR A 329 -2.86 -16.02 12.44
CA TYR A 329 -3.91 -15.37 13.21
C TYR A 329 -5.33 -15.57 12.66
N VAL A 330 -5.47 -16.09 11.44
CA VAL A 330 -6.78 -16.33 10.80
C VAL A 330 -6.98 -17.80 10.46
N LEU A 331 -6.07 -18.38 9.67
CA LEU A 331 -6.22 -19.72 9.15
C LEU A 331 -6.03 -20.79 10.24
N LYS A 332 -4.95 -20.68 11.03
CA LYS A 332 -4.73 -21.62 12.14
C LYS A 332 -5.90 -21.64 13.13
N PRO A 333 -6.39 -20.51 13.68
CA PRO A 333 -7.56 -20.52 14.56
C PRO A 333 -8.84 -21.06 13.90
N PHE A 334 -9.01 -20.84 12.58
CA PHE A 334 -10.13 -21.42 11.84
C PHE A 334 -10.05 -22.96 11.80
N VAL A 335 -8.87 -23.51 11.56
CA VAL A 335 -8.64 -24.96 11.55
C VAL A 335 -8.85 -25.54 12.95
N ASP A 336 -8.22 -24.95 13.98
CA ASP A 336 -8.33 -25.43 15.36
C ASP A 336 -9.78 -25.46 15.85
N ALA A 337 -10.57 -24.43 15.51
CA ALA A 337 -11.97 -24.33 15.92
C ALA A 337 -12.89 -25.37 15.27
N ASN A 338 -12.56 -25.86 14.08
CA ASN A 338 -13.43 -26.73 13.30
C ASN A 338 -12.95 -28.20 13.21
N PHE A 339 -11.64 -28.42 13.27
CA PHE A 339 -11.01 -29.73 13.06
C PHE A 339 -10.14 -30.15 14.25
N GLY A 340 -9.98 -29.27 15.26
CA GLY A 340 -9.05 -29.47 16.35
C GLY A 340 -7.61 -29.16 15.98
N GLU A 341 -6.73 -29.21 16.96
CA GLU A 341 -5.30 -28.97 16.77
C GLU A 341 -4.67 -30.03 15.86
N GLN A 342 -3.91 -29.57 14.86
CA GLN A 342 -3.24 -30.39 13.86
C GLN A 342 -1.72 -30.33 14.01
N ASP A 343 -1.00 -31.38 13.64
CA ASP A 343 0.47 -31.37 13.58
C ASP A 343 0.99 -30.42 12.49
N ASN A 344 0.29 -30.36 11.35
CA ASN A 344 0.56 -29.47 10.22
C ASN A 344 -0.70 -28.65 9.90
N TYR A 345 -0.51 -27.50 9.29
CA TYR A 345 -1.60 -26.61 8.90
C TYR A 345 -1.51 -26.24 7.42
N PRO A 346 -2.65 -26.11 6.73
CA PRO A 346 -2.66 -25.53 5.39
C PRO A 346 -2.12 -24.10 5.42
N ARG A 347 -1.61 -23.65 4.29
CA ARG A 347 -0.97 -22.34 4.17
C ARG A 347 -1.55 -21.51 3.03
N LEU A 348 -1.69 -20.22 3.26
CA LEU A 348 -2.02 -19.28 2.22
C LEU A 348 -0.81 -19.07 1.30
N LYS A 349 -0.98 -19.23 0.00
CA LYS A 349 0.05 -18.96 -0.99
C LYS A 349 -0.45 -18.03 -2.09
N ALA A 350 0.39 -17.06 -2.44
CA ALA A 350 0.25 -16.25 -3.62
C ALA A 350 1.17 -16.74 -4.73
N ALA A 351 0.75 -16.57 -5.96
CA ALA A 351 1.65 -16.76 -7.10
C ALA A 351 2.80 -15.75 -7.03
N ASN A 352 3.98 -16.14 -7.53
CA ASN A 352 5.13 -15.25 -7.55
C ASN A 352 4.86 -14.03 -8.44
N LEU A 353 5.19 -12.83 -7.93
CA LEU A 353 5.03 -11.54 -8.63
C LEU A 353 6.01 -11.37 -9.80
N ASP A 354 7.13 -12.07 -9.76
CA ASP A 354 8.20 -11.95 -10.76
C ASP A 354 7.88 -12.75 -12.02
N MET A 355 7.17 -12.14 -12.95
CA MET A 355 6.82 -12.74 -14.24
C MET A 355 8.05 -13.04 -15.12
N ALA A 356 9.07 -12.21 -15.07
CA ALA A 356 10.30 -12.41 -15.84
C ALA A 356 11.08 -13.62 -15.31
N ARG A 357 11.13 -13.80 -13.99
CA ARG A 357 11.74 -14.97 -13.35
C ARG A 357 10.93 -16.24 -13.59
N LYS A 358 9.61 -16.14 -13.65
CA LYS A 358 8.75 -17.27 -14.07
C LYS A 358 9.07 -17.67 -15.50
N GLN A 359 9.18 -16.72 -16.41
CA GLN A 359 9.53 -16.99 -17.82
C GLN A 359 10.92 -17.64 -17.93
N ALA A 360 11.94 -17.08 -17.25
CA ALA A 360 13.30 -17.63 -17.25
C ALA A 360 13.35 -19.03 -16.60
N ASN A 361 12.62 -19.26 -15.52
CA ASN A 361 12.51 -20.57 -14.89
C ASN A 361 11.80 -21.57 -15.80
N PHE A 362 10.74 -21.14 -16.50
CA PHE A 362 10.03 -21.95 -17.47
C PHE A 362 10.92 -22.34 -18.67
N ASP A 363 11.66 -21.39 -19.22
CA ASP A 363 12.62 -21.63 -20.31
C ASP A 363 13.74 -22.57 -19.87
N ASN A 364 14.24 -22.44 -18.64
CA ASN A 364 15.20 -23.36 -18.06
C ASN A 364 14.61 -24.76 -17.83
N LEU A 365 13.38 -24.85 -17.34
CA LEU A 365 12.66 -26.09 -17.15
C LEU A 365 12.45 -26.81 -18.51
N LEU A 366 12.03 -26.08 -19.56
CA LEU A 366 11.90 -26.64 -20.90
C LEU A 366 13.23 -27.17 -21.44
N LYS A 367 14.35 -26.47 -21.18
CA LYS A 367 15.70 -26.94 -21.54
C LYS A 367 16.07 -28.22 -20.78
N LEU A 368 15.81 -28.30 -19.49
CA LEU A 368 16.09 -29.47 -18.66
C LEU A 368 15.23 -30.67 -19.05
N ILE A 369 13.99 -30.46 -19.45
CA ILE A 369 13.11 -31.48 -20.02
C ILE A 369 13.65 -31.95 -21.39
N GLY A 370 14.01 -30.99 -22.25
CA GLY A 370 14.55 -31.27 -23.59
C GLY A 370 15.89 -32.02 -23.58
N THR A 371 16.68 -31.85 -22.52
CA THR A 371 17.94 -32.59 -22.30
C THR A 371 17.75 -33.94 -21.58
N GLY A 372 16.52 -34.29 -21.18
CA GLY A 372 16.24 -35.52 -20.40
C GLY A 372 16.79 -35.50 -18.97
N SER A 373 17.22 -34.34 -18.47
CA SER A 373 17.78 -34.20 -17.13
C SER A 373 16.72 -34.24 -16.03
N ILE A 374 15.44 -34.00 -16.37
CA ILE A 374 14.29 -34.07 -15.48
C ILE A 374 13.16 -34.82 -16.21
N GLU A 375 12.63 -35.89 -15.59
CA GLU A 375 11.38 -36.50 -16.00
C GLU A 375 10.22 -35.85 -15.27
N ILE A 376 9.26 -35.32 -16.02
CA ILE A 376 8.04 -34.75 -15.46
C ILE A 376 7.09 -35.86 -15.10
N LYS A 377 6.75 -36.01 -13.81
CA LYS A 377 5.68 -36.87 -13.35
C LYS A 377 4.31 -36.23 -13.67
N ARG A 378 3.26 -37.04 -13.70
CA ARG A 378 1.88 -36.54 -13.96
C ARG A 378 1.43 -35.47 -12.97
N GLN A 379 1.86 -35.57 -11.73
CA GLN A 379 1.57 -34.55 -10.71
C GLN A 379 2.24 -33.21 -11.03
N ASP A 380 3.50 -33.23 -11.48
CA ASP A 380 4.23 -32.02 -11.90
C ASP A 380 3.60 -31.41 -13.15
N GLU A 381 3.12 -32.25 -14.10
CA GLU A 381 2.38 -31.79 -15.29
C GLU A 381 1.08 -31.08 -14.89
N GLN A 382 0.35 -31.58 -13.90
CA GLN A 382 -0.86 -30.95 -13.42
C GLN A 382 -0.58 -29.59 -12.75
N GLU A 383 0.49 -29.49 -11.98
CA GLU A 383 0.92 -28.21 -11.41
C GLU A 383 1.35 -27.21 -12.49
N LEU A 384 2.10 -27.65 -13.49
CA LEU A 384 2.48 -26.85 -14.65
C LEU A 384 1.26 -26.34 -15.43
N ARG A 385 0.27 -27.21 -15.67
CA ARG A 385 -0.97 -26.84 -16.34
C ARG A 385 -1.74 -25.78 -15.55
N ARG A 386 -1.84 -25.95 -14.21
CA ARG A 386 -2.45 -24.97 -13.33
C ARG A 386 -1.68 -23.62 -13.31
N ALA A 387 -0.34 -23.68 -13.32
CA ALA A 387 0.49 -22.48 -13.33
C ALA A 387 0.41 -21.69 -14.64
N LEU A 388 0.02 -22.35 -15.75
CA LEU A 388 -0.11 -21.78 -17.10
C LEU A 388 -1.57 -21.55 -17.53
N ASP A 389 -2.52 -21.66 -16.60
CA ASP A 389 -3.97 -21.54 -16.86
C ASP A 389 -4.51 -22.53 -17.94
N PHE A 390 -3.85 -23.68 -18.11
CA PHE A 390 -4.37 -24.77 -18.91
C PHE A 390 -5.38 -25.61 -18.13
N ARG A 391 -6.28 -26.28 -18.83
CA ARG A 391 -7.23 -27.23 -18.26
C ARG A 391 -6.47 -28.26 -17.37
N PRO A 392 -6.90 -28.47 -16.12
CA PRO A 392 -6.32 -29.54 -15.29
C PRO A 392 -6.59 -30.92 -15.91
N LEU A 393 -5.72 -31.87 -15.62
CA LEU A 393 -5.93 -33.25 -16.02
C LEU A 393 -7.11 -33.81 -15.23
N THR A 394 -7.91 -34.67 -15.88
CA THR A 394 -8.98 -35.46 -15.19
C THR A 394 -8.35 -36.55 -14.36
N GLU A 395 -9.10 -37.13 -13.40
CA GLU A 395 -8.61 -38.25 -12.57
C GLU A 395 -8.20 -39.46 -13.42
N GLU A 396 -8.90 -39.70 -14.53
CA GLU A 396 -8.57 -40.75 -15.49
C GLU A 396 -7.24 -40.47 -16.20
N GLU A 397 -7.02 -39.24 -16.64
CA GLU A 397 -5.77 -38.78 -17.29
C GLU A 397 -4.58 -38.79 -16.31
N LEU A 398 -4.80 -38.67 -15.01
CA LEU A 398 -3.76 -38.75 -13.99
C LEU A 398 -3.28 -40.17 -13.73
N GLN A 399 -4.17 -41.16 -13.92
CA GLN A 399 -3.87 -42.59 -13.70
C GLN A 399 -3.26 -43.29 -14.94
N GLU A 400 -3.36 -42.68 -16.14
CA GLU A 400 -2.74 -43.21 -17.35
C GLU A 400 -1.21 -43.11 -17.29
N GLU A 401 -0.50 -44.27 -17.39
CA GLU A 401 0.97 -44.26 -17.53
C GLU A 401 1.39 -43.56 -18.82
N LYS A 402 2.31 -42.60 -18.71
CA LYS A 402 2.90 -41.93 -19.87
C LYS A 402 3.64 -42.93 -20.75
N THR A 403 3.10 -43.22 -21.91
CA THR A 403 3.94 -43.77 -22.99
C THR A 403 4.88 -42.67 -23.46
N PRO A 404 6.23 -42.83 -23.44
CA PRO A 404 7.15 -41.80 -23.86
C PRO A 404 6.93 -41.48 -25.34
N ARG A 405 6.29 -40.34 -25.62
CA ARG A 405 6.27 -39.78 -26.96
C ARG A 405 7.61 -39.12 -27.22
N ALA A 406 8.42 -39.71 -28.09
CA ALA A 406 9.60 -39.12 -28.64
C ALA A 406 9.19 -37.77 -29.27
N ILE A 407 9.71 -36.65 -28.74
CA ILE A 407 9.61 -35.35 -29.38
C ILE A 407 10.54 -35.43 -30.59
N THR A 408 9.99 -35.70 -31.76
CA THR A 408 10.69 -35.50 -33.03
C THR A 408 10.88 -33.99 -33.21
N ALA A 409 12.09 -33.53 -32.91
CA ALA A 409 12.52 -32.18 -33.27
C ALA A 409 12.43 -32.08 -34.81
N GLY A 410 11.40 -31.35 -35.26
CA GLY A 410 11.28 -30.97 -36.67
C GLY A 410 12.47 -30.12 -37.06
N ARG A 411 13.38 -30.68 -37.83
CA ARG A 411 14.33 -29.92 -38.64
C ARG A 411 13.54 -29.17 -39.71
N GLN A 412 13.48 -27.85 -39.60
CA GLN A 412 13.53 -26.96 -40.78
C GLN A 412 14.28 -25.68 -40.41
#